data_26a6dc040c8263b4d26fa1f6c6bfdb82
#
_entry.id   26a6dc040c8263b4d26fa1f6c6bfdb82
#
_cell.length_a   1.000
_cell.length_b   1.000
_cell.length_c   1.000
_cell.angle_alpha   90.00
_cell.angle_beta   90.00
_cell.angle_gamma   90.00
#
_symmetry.space_group_name_H-M   'P 1'
#
loop_
_entity.id
_entity.type
_entity.pdbx_description
1 polymer ?
#
loop_
_entity_poly.entity_id
_entity_poly.type
_entity_poly.pdbx_seq_one_letter_code
_entity_poly.pdbx_strand_id
1 'polypeptide(L)'
;MYQLISREGKIKERLEIATILNKCIAELISGEDEDAAISNLLRIISGYFDGDRSYIVQIDEKRNVCTNTYEYAMNGVTAEKDNLQEVPMEMLDIWMDSFRKNGLYYIPDIEEEQGQPYYETLKMQDITRLLAVPLNSDGKIIGFLGVDNPRLHYEDHTLLSSIQYFLTDSLKAKERKACLQYMSYRDMLTTLYNRNRYIQVLEGMQAKTVIKTGVAYIDINGLKRVNDLYGHEAGDRLIINTARSMLAILPENAYRVGGDEFVLICFDMDEKVFRSKVRDICDSIAAKRISVSVGVVWEESSSELETMLRRADDLMYAEKKKYYEKHGTM
;
A
#
# COMPACT_ATOMS: atom_id res chain seq x y z
N MET A 1 -40.93 -30.44 26.71
CA MET A 1 -40.97 -30.31 25.25
C MET A 1 -40.51 -28.91 24.79
N TYR A 2 -41.06 -27.80 25.29
CA TYR A 2 -40.64 -26.43 24.91
C TYR A 2 -39.15 -26.13 25.18
N GLN A 3 -38.57 -26.56 26.28
CA GLN A 3 -37.15 -26.38 26.62
C GLN A 3 -36.19 -27.19 25.75
N LEU A 4 -36.60 -28.35 25.25
CA LEU A 4 -35.80 -29.15 24.33
C LEU A 4 -35.77 -28.54 22.92
N ILE A 5 -36.90 -28.06 22.40
CA ILE A 5 -37.01 -27.40 21.11
C ILE A 5 -36.19 -26.09 21.09
N SER A 6 -36.24 -25.30 22.18
CA SER A 6 -35.41 -24.10 22.34
C SER A 6 -33.91 -24.42 22.40
N ARG A 7 -33.53 -25.58 22.95
CA ARG A 7 -32.13 -26.00 23.07
C ARG A 7 -31.57 -26.52 21.74
N GLU A 8 -32.37 -27.26 20.99
CA GLU A 8 -32.02 -27.72 19.63
C GLU A 8 -31.87 -26.54 18.66
N GLY A 9 -32.76 -25.55 18.73
CA GLY A 9 -32.69 -24.34 17.92
C GLY A 9 -31.36 -23.57 18.17
N LYS A 10 -31.02 -23.34 19.42
CA LYS A 10 -29.76 -22.66 19.79
C LYS A 10 -28.49 -23.45 19.39
N ILE A 11 -28.54 -24.77 19.42
CA ILE A 11 -27.42 -25.63 18.97
C ILE A 11 -27.26 -25.51 17.45
N LYS A 12 -28.36 -25.54 16.69
CA LYS A 12 -28.34 -25.41 15.24
C LYS A 12 -27.77 -24.05 14.81
N GLU A 13 -28.20 -22.96 15.43
CA GLU A 13 -27.72 -21.60 15.19
C GLU A 13 -26.21 -21.47 15.48
N ARG A 14 -25.74 -21.99 16.62
CA ARG A 14 -24.30 -22.02 16.94
C ARG A 14 -23.49 -22.84 15.97
N LEU A 15 -24.02 -23.97 15.47
CA LEU A 15 -23.36 -24.78 14.46
C LEU A 15 -23.26 -24.05 13.12
N GLU A 16 -24.29 -23.32 12.75
CA GLU A 16 -24.32 -22.48 11.56
C GLU A 16 -23.26 -21.37 11.63
N ILE A 17 -23.24 -20.59 12.74
CA ILE A 17 -22.20 -19.58 12.97
C ILE A 17 -20.80 -20.19 12.89
N ALA A 18 -20.55 -21.32 13.56
CA ALA A 18 -19.25 -21.98 13.53
C ALA A 18 -18.86 -22.45 12.11
N THR A 19 -19.83 -22.90 11.33
CA THR A 19 -19.60 -23.32 9.94
C THR A 19 -19.23 -22.13 9.05
N ILE A 20 -19.95 -21.03 9.17
CA ILE A 20 -19.64 -19.78 8.42
C ILE A 20 -18.32 -19.19 8.88
N LEU A 21 -18.06 -19.15 10.18
CA LEU A 21 -16.79 -18.67 10.73
C LEU A 21 -15.59 -19.48 10.18
N ASN A 22 -15.70 -20.82 10.16
CA ASN A 22 -14.66 -21.65 9.59
C ASN A 22 -14.43 -21.40 8.08
N LYS A 23 -15.49 -21.13 7.31
CA LYS A 23 -15.34 -20.73 5.90
C LYS A 23 -14.60 -19.41 5.78
N CYS A 24 -14.96 -18.41 6.58
CA CYS A 24 -14.29 -17.11 6.59
C CYS A 24 -12.80 -17.23 6.96
N ILE A 25 -12.49 -18.04 7.99
CA ILE A 25 -11.11 -18.29 8.43
C ILE A 25 -10.32 -19.03 7.32
N ALA A 26 -10.93 -20.01 6.67
CA ALA A 26 -10.29 -20.74 5.57
C ALA A 26 -9.90 -19.81 4.41
N GLU A 27 -10.77 -18.86 4.03
CA GLU A 27 -10.44 -17.85 3.02
C GLU A 27 -9.21 -17.00 3.43
N LEU A 28 -9.16 -16.54 4.67
CA LEU A 28 -8.05 -15.72 5.16
C LEU A 28 -6.71 -16.46 5.25
N ILE A 29 -6.74 -17.78 5.51
CA ILE A 29 -5.53 -18.60 5.68
C ILE A 29 -5.00 -19.14 4.36
N SER A 30 -5.91 -19.57 3.45
CA SER A 30 -5.56 -20.29 2.21
C SER A 30 -5.36 -19.37 1.00
N GLY A 31 -5.72 -18.08 1.10
CA GLY A 31 -5.64 -17.13 0.00
C GLY A 31 -4.17 -16.78 -0.33
N GLU A 32 -3.74 -17.09 -1.55
CA GLU A 32 -2.45 -16.58 -2.09
C GLU A 32 -2.48 -15.07 -2.30
N ASP A 33 -3.67 -14.53 -2.60
CA ASP A 33 -3.97 -13.10 -2.72
C ASP A 33 -4.82 -12.64 -1.53
N GLU A 34 -4.21 -11.83 -0.67
CA GLU A 34 -4.82 -11.31 0.55
C GLU A 34 -6.06 -10.43 0.26
N ASP A 35 -6.05 -9.67 -0.85
CA ASP A 35 -7.19 -8.81 -1.24
C ASP A 35 -8.38 -9.63 -1.74
N ALA A 36 -8.12 -10.68 -2.51
CA ALA A 36 -9.15 -11.63 -2.93
C ALA A 36 -9.74 -12.39 -1.73
N ALA A 37 -8.92 -12.79 -0.77
CA ALA A 37 -9.35 -13.46 0.45
C ALA A 37 -10.31 -12.59 1.29
N ILE A 38 -9.96 -11.30 1.51
CA ILE A 38 -10.82 -10.35 2.22
C ILE A 38 -12.13 -10.11 1.45
N SER A 39 -12.08 -9.98 0.12
CA SER A 39 -13.27 -9.79 -0.71
C SER A 39 -14.21 -11.00 -0.65
N ASN A 40 -13.67 -12.23 -0.66
CA ASN A 40 -14.44 -13.44 -0.48
C ASN A 40 -15.07 -13.55 0.91
N LEU A 41 -14.31 -13.17 1.95
CA LEU A 41 -14.83 -13.10 3.32
C LEU A 41 -16.04 -12.15 3.40
N LEU A 42 -15.93 -10.94 2.85
CA LEU A 42 -17.03 -9.98 2.84
C LEU A 42 -18.26 -10.56 2.10
N ARG A 43 -18.06 -11.23 0.97
CA ARG A 43 -19.15 -11.90 0.25
C ARG A 43 -19.85 -12.97 1.09
N ILE A 44 -19.10 -13.75 1.87
CA ILE A 44 -19.66 -14.78 2.78
C ILE A 44 -20.47 -14.10 3.89
N ILE A 45 -19.96 -13.01 4.49
CA ILE A 45 -20.64 -12.23 5.53
C ILE A 45 -21.94 -11.64 4.99
N SER A 46 -21.90 -10.96 3.83
CA SER A 46 -23.09 -10.39 3.19
C SER A 46 -24.15 -11.45 2.93
N GLY A 47 -23.75 -12.66 2.46
CA GLY A 47 -24.65 -13.78 2.25
C GLY A 47 -25.26 -14.34 3.54
N TYR A 48 -24.53 -14.38 4.66
CA TYR A 48 -25.05 -14.84 5.95
C TYR A 48 -26.11 -13.89 6.51
N PHE A 49 -25.87 -12.58 6.42
CA PHE A 49 -26.80 -11.57 6.90
C PHE A 49 -27.92 -11.22 5.88
N ASP A 50 -27.86 -11.75 4.66
CA ASP A 50 -28.66 -11.24 3.53
C ASP A 50 -28.62 -9.71 3.45
N GLY A 51 -27.40 -9.17 3.59
CA GLY A 51 -27.14 -7.75 3.64
C GLY A 51 -26.81 -7.17 2.25
N ASP A 52 -27.11 -5.91 2.03
CA ASP A 52 -26.86 -5.23 0.76
C ASP A 52 -25.36 -5.04 0.52
N ARG A 53 -24.64 -4.61 1.54
CA ARG A 53 -23.16 -4.43 1.52
C ARG A 53 -22.55 -4.98 2.78
N SER A 54 -21.31 -5.45 2.66
CA SER A 54 -20.41 -5.68 3.78
C SER A 54 -19.07 -5.01 3.47
N TYR A 55 -18.44 -4.38 4.47
CA TYR A 55 -17.30 -3.52 4.22
C TYR A 55 -16.37 -3.42 5.43
N ILE A 56 -15.12 -3.00 5.14
CA ILE A 56 -14.10 -2.70 6.13
C ILE A 56 -13.69 -1.26 5.98
N VAL A 57 -13.84 -0.50 7.05
CA VAL A 57 -13.32 0.86 7.18
C VAL A 57 -12.10 0.84 8.07
N GLN A 58 -10.99 1.43 7.61
CA GLN A 58 -9.76 1.59 8.38
C GLN A 58 -9.58 3.04 8.82
N ILE A 59 -8.97 3.24 9.98
CA ILE A 59 -8.77 4.54 10.62
C ILE A 59 -7.30 4.93 10.51
N ASP A 60 -7.03 6.13 9.97
CA ASP A 60 -5.73 6.79 10.06
C ASP A 60 -5.75 7.80 11.21
N GLU A 61 -5.25 7.38 12.40
CA GLU A 61 -5.19 8.25 13.57
C GLU A 61 -4.35 9.52 13.33
N LYS A 62 -3.30 9.46 12.47
CA LYS A 62 -2.41 10.60 12.23
C LYS A 62 -3.09 11.70 11.44
N ARG A 63 -3.94 11.31 10.48
CA ARG A 63 -4.68 12.23 9.62
C ARG A 63 -6.09 12.54 10.15
N ASN A 64 -6.52 11.83 11.21
CA ASN A 64 -7.85 11.90 11.81
C ASN A 64 -8.98 11.65 10.79
N VAL A 65 -8.79 10.62 9.95
CA VAL A 65 -9.75 10.22 8.91
C VAL A 65 -9.96 8.72 8.93
N CYS A 66 -11.06 8.28 8.34
CA CYS A 66 -11.29 6.88 8.02
C CYS A 66 -11.58 6.68 6.54
N THR A 67 -11.34 5.46 6.06
CA THR A 67 -11.43 5.11 4.64
C THR A 67 -12.07 3.74 4.48
N ASN A 68 -13.06 3.61 3.61
CA ASN A 68 -13.60 2.32 3.21
C ASN A 68 -12.58 1.62 2.30
N THR A 69 -11.84 0.66 2.86
CA THR A 69 -10.73 -0.02 2.17
C THR A 69 -11.17 -1.25 1.41
N TYR A 70 -12.20 -1.94 1.90
CA TYR A 70 -12.76 -3.14 1.26
C TYR A 70 -14.28 -3.09 1.32
N GLU A 71 -14.92 -3.47 0.22
CA GLU A 71 -16.38 -3.54 0.14
C GLU A 71 -16.80 -4.68 -0.80
N TYR A 72 -17.84 -5.38 -0.40
CA TYR A 72 -18.64 -6.24 -1.25
C TYR A 72 -20.06 -5.71 -1.29
N ALA A 73 -20.57 -5.39 -2.48
CA ALA A 73 -21.96 -5.00 -2.73
C ALA A 73 -22.70 -6.14 -3.47
N MET A 74 -23.93 -6.44 -3.05
CA MET A 74 -24.75 -7.40 -3.74
C MET A 74 -25.15 -6.93 -5.14
N ASN A 75 -25.50 -7.89 -6.01
CA ASN A 75 -25.96 -7.56 -7.37
C ASN A 75 -27.15 -6.57 -7.34
N GLY A 76 -27.00 -5.46 -8.03
CA GLY A 76 -28.01 -4.40 -8.10
C GLY A 76 -27.90 -3.33 -6.99
N VAL A 77 -26.96 -3.48 -6.09
CA VAL A 77 -26.64 -2.48 -5.05
C VAL A 77 -25.43 -1.64 -5.50
N THR A 78 -25.52 -0.32 -5.35
CA THR A 78 -24.40 0.58 -5.66
C THR A 78 -23.28 0.42 -4.64
N ALA A 79 -22.06 0.28 -5.11
CA ALA A 79 -20.89 0.28 -4.26
C ALA A 79 -20.55 1.71 -3.82
N GLU A 80 -20.19 1.88 -2.54
CA GLU A 80 -19.90 3.20 -1.95
C GLU A 80 -18.42 3.37 -1.55
N LYS A 81 -17.60 2.36 -1.78
CA LYS A 81 -16.18 2.38 -1.42
C LYS A 81 -15.47 3.66 -1.89
N ASP A 82 -15.66 4.05 -3.15
CA ASP A 82 -14.95 5.19 -3.73
C ASP A 82 -15.48 6.55 -3.21
N ASN A 83 -16.71 6.57 -2.69
CA ASN A 83 -17.35 7.74 -2.10
C ASN A 83 -16.97 7.94 -0.62
N LEU A 84 -16.50 6.89 0.07
CA LEU A 84 -16.17 6.90 1.49
C LEU A 84 -14.64 6.87 1.70
N GLN A 85 -13.95 7.82 1.08
CA GLN A 85 -12.51 8.00 1.21
C GLN A 85 -12.18 9.21 2.07
N GLU A 86 -11.24 9.06 3.01
CA GLU A 86 -10.75 10.14 3.89
C GLU A 86 -11.87 10.88 4.65
N VAL A 87 -12.87 10.13 5.13
CA VAL A 87 -13.99 10.69 5.89
C VAL A 87 -13.49 11.17 7.26
N PRO A 88 -13.80 12.40 7.70
CA PRO A 88 -13.40 12.91 9.02
C PRO A 88 -13.94 12.06 10.17
N MET A 89 -13.09 11.74 11.15
CA MET A 89 -13.47 10.92 12.30
C MET A 89 -14.56 11.54 13.17
N GLU A 90 -14.72 12.86 13.15
CA GLU A 90 -15.77 13.59 13.87
C GLU A 90 -17.18 13.12 13.48
N MET A 91 -17.35 12.62 12.26
CA MET A 91 -18.63 12.04 11.81
C MET A 91 -18.97 10.72 12.52
N LEU A 92 -17.98 10.05 13.13
CA LEU A 92 -18.10 8.72 13.72
C LEU A 92 -17.94 8.70 15.25
N ASP A 93 -17.93 9.85 15.91
CA ASP A 93 -17.70 9.93 17.38
C ASP A 93 -18.65 9.03 18.17
N ILE A 94 -19.94 9.02 17.80
CA ILE A 94 -20.99 8.20 18.44
C ILE A 94 -20.70 6.71 18.21
N TRP A 95 -20.26 6.34 17.01
CA TRP A 95 -19.88 4.95 16.67
C TRP A 95 -18.70 4.52 17.53
N MET A 96 -17.67 5.37 17.60
CA MET A 96 -16.47 5.10 18.41
C MET A 96 -16.79 4.93 19.89
N ASP A 97 -17.72 5.73 20.43
CA ASP A 97 -18.19 5.61 21.80
C ASP A 97 -18.97 4.31 22.03
N SER A 98 -19.83 3.91 21.10
CA SER A 98 -20.54 2.64 21.17
C SER A 98 -19.58 1.45 21.06
N PHE A 99 -18.62 1.50 20.15
CA PHE A 99 -17.59 0.47 20.04
C PHE A 99 -16.82 0.27 21.35
N ARG A 100 -16.45 1.36 22.03
CA ARG A 100 -15.75 1.29 23.33
C ARG A 100 -16.62 0.73 24.46
N LYS A 101 -17.91 1.07 24.47
CA LYS A 101 -18.84 0.70 25.57
C LYS A 101 -19.47 -0.67 25.33
N ASN A 102 -19.89 -0.95 24.11
CA ASN A 102 -20.76 -2.08 23.78
C ASN A 102 -20.07 -3.14 22.92
N GLY A 103 -18.91 -2.83 22.33
CA GLY A 103 -18.21 -3.69 21.37
C GLY A 103 -18.89 -3.81 20.01
N LEU A 104 -19.91 -2.98 19.74
CA LEU A 104 -20.63 -2.94 18.46
C LEU A 104 -21.32 -1.59 18.29
N TYR A 105 -21.72 -1.29 17.06
CA TYR A 105 -22.69 -0.24 16.74
C TYR A 105 -23.82 -0.85 15.88
N TYR A 106 -25.05 -0.63 16.31
CA TYR A 106 -26.24 -1.18 15.65
C TYR A 106 -27.28 -0.10 15.48
N ILE A 107 -27.74 0.11 14.26
CA ILE A 107 -28.87 0.99 13.91
C ILE A 107 -30.00 0.09 13.45
N PRO A 108 -31.06 -0.09 14.25
CA PRO A 108 -32.23 -0.90 13.88
C PRO A 108 -33.11 -0.21 12.83
N ASP A 109 -33.19 1.12 12.87
CA ASP A 109 -33.91 1.96 11.94
C ASP A 109 -33.19 3.32 11.82
N ILE A 110 -32.74 3.67 10.60
CA ILE A 110 -32.02 4.92 10.34
C ILE A 110 -32.88 6.18 10.67
N GLU A 111 -34.19 6.07 10.62
CA GLU A 111 -35.09 7.21 10.91
C GLU A 111 -35.02 7.64 12.39
N GLU A 112 -34.52 6.77 13.29
CA GLU A 112 -34.26 7.11 14.70
C GLU A 112 -32.97 7.95 14.88
N GLU A 113 -32.11 8.01 13.85
CA GLU A 113 -30.82 8.69 13.87
C GLU A 113 -30.88 10.11 13.25
N GLN A 114 -32.07 10.67 13.04
CA GLN A 114 -32.23 12.03 12.49
C GLN A 114 -31.50 13.07 13.36
N GLY A 115 -30.70 13.92 12.71
CA GLY A 115 -29.89 14.95 13.35
C GLY A 115 -28.46 14.50 13.71
N GLN A 116 -28.12 13.24 13.50
CA GLN A 116 -26.73 12.78 13.63
C GLN A 116 -25.90 13.20 12.40
N PRO A 117 -24.61 13.47 12.55
CA PRO A 117 -23.73 13.93 11.46
C PRO A 117 -23.70 13.02 10.23
N TYR A 118 -23.85 11.71 10.42
CA TYR A 118 -23.81 10.67 9.39
C TYR A 118 -25.18 10.36 8.77
N TYR A 119 -26.30 10.87 9.32
CA TYR A 119 -27.65 10.50 8.91
C TYR A 119 -27.90 10.69 7.40
N GLU A 120 -27.60 11.89 6.89
CA GLU A 120 -27.82 12.19 5.46
C GLU A 120 -26.95 11.31 4.56
N THR A 121 -25.71 11.01 4.98
CA THR A 121 -24.80 10.15 4.23
C THR A 121 -25.35 8.72 4.14
N LEU A 122 -25.81 8.15 5.26
CA LEU A 122 -26.38 6.80 5.28
C LEU A 122 -27.70 6.74 4.49
N LYS A 123 -28.51 7.78 4.57
CA LYS A 123 -29.79 7.86 3.84
C LYS A 123 -29.58 7.96 2.33
N MET A 124 -28.59 8.72 1.86
CA MET A 124 -28.24 8.78 0.44
C MET A 124 -27.74 7.45 -0.13
N GLN A 125 -27.27 6.57 0.71
CA GLN A 125 -26.80 5.22 0.37
C GLN A 125 -27.90 4.15 0.49
N ASP A 126 -29.17 4.56 0.67
CA ASP A 126 -30.33 3.68 0.88
C ASP A 126 -30.17 2.73 2.10
N ILE A 127 -29.42 3.18 3.14
CA ILE A 127 -29.27 2.42 4.36
C ILE A 127 -30.47 2.67 5.26
N THR A 128 -31.14 1.59 5.64
CA THR A 128 -32.26 1.60 6.60
C THR A 128 -31.87 0.99 7.94
N ARG A 129 -30.91 0.07 7.92
CA ARG A 129 -30.38 -0.65 9.10
C ARG A 129 -28.89 -0.88 8.91
N LEU A 130 -28.15 -0.91 10.02
CA LEU A 130 -26.70 -1.12 9.97
C LEU A 130 -26.22 -1.87 11.22
N LEU A 131 -25.29 -2.80 11.02
CA LEU A 131 -24.58 -3.49 12.09
C LEU A 131 -23.07 -3.39 11.84
N ALA A 132 -22.33 -2.92 12.83
CA ALA A 132 -20.88 -2.81 12.74
C ALA A 132 -20.19 -3.26 14.04
N VAL A 133 -19.00 -3.86 13.91
CA VAL A 133 -18.12 -4.24 15.03
C VAL A 133 -16.74 -3.64 14.85
N PRO A 134 -16.06 -3.19 15.94
CA PRO A 134 -14.74 -2.61 15.84
C PRO A 134 -13.67 -3.66 15.48
N LEU A 135 -12.65 -3.27 14.75
CA LEU A 135 -11.42 -4.01 14.57
C LEU A 135 -10.39 -3.50 15.60
N ASN A 136 -10.10 -4.34 16.57
CA ASN A 136 -9.26 -3.97 17.70
C ASN A 136 -7.84 -4.52 17.57
N SER A 137 -6.87 -3.67 17.84
CA SER A 137 -5.46 -4.01 17.83
C SER A 137 -4.72 -3.31 18.95
N ASP A 138 -4.06 -4.07 19.83
CA ASP A 138 -3.26 -3.55 20.95
C ASP A 138 -4.02 -2.52 21.82
N GLY A 139 -5.33 -2.78 22.04
CA GLY A 139 -6.21 -1.92 22.82
C GLY A 139 -6.73 -0.67 22.11
N LYS A 140 -6.44 -0.55 20.79
CA LYS A 140 -6.92 0.55 19.95
C LYS A 140 -7.89 0.03 18.88
N ILE A 141 -8.85 0.86 18.52
CA ILE A 141 -9.73 0.62 17.38
C ILE A 141 -9.01 1.11 16.13
N ILE A 142 -8.67 0.19 15.23
CA ILE A 142 -7.97 0.49 13.96
C ILE A 142 -8.91 0.59 12.77
N GLY A 143 -10.20 0.31 12.97
CA GLY A 143 -11.23 0.29 11.96
C GLY A 143 -12.47 -0.42 12.45
N PHE A 144 -13.36 -0.76 11.53
CA PHE A 144 -14.56 -1.55 11.82
C PHE A 144 -15.00 -2.36 10.60
N LEU A 145 -15.72 -3.45 10.87
CA LEU A 145 -16.39 -4.31 9.89
C LEU A 145 -17.88 -4.03 9.98
N GLY A 146 -18.52 -3.66 8.89
CA GLY A 146 -19.94 -3.34 8.83
C GLY A 146 -20.72 -4.17 7.83
N VAL A 147 -22.05 -4.24 8.08
CA VAL A 147 -23.04 -4.83 7.16
C VAL A 147 -24.22 -3.86 7.08
N ASP A 148 -24.57 -3.44 5.87
CA ASP A 148 -25.71 -2.59 5.58
C ASP A 148 -26.94 -3.42 5.22
N ASN A 149 -28.09 -2.98 5.69
CA ASN A 149 -29.40 -3.57 5.43
C ASN A 149 -29.46 -5.10 5.67
N PRO A 150 -28.91 -5.62 6.80
CA PRO A 150 -29.04 -7.05 7.12
C PRO A 150 -30.51 -7.43 7.27
N ARG A 151 -30.96 -8.46 6.53
CA ARG A 151 -32.35 -8.99 6.59
C ARG A 151 -32.46 -10.20 7.51
N LEU A 152 -31.33 -10.95 7.63
CA LEU A 152 -31.22 -12.12 8.50
C LEU A 152 -30.19 -11.85 9.61
N HIS A 153 -30.34 -12.50 10.75
CA HIS A 153 -29.39 -12.54 11.88
C HIS A 153 -28.97 -11.16 12.43
N TYR A 154 -29.71 -10.09 12.12
CA TYR A 154 -29.32 -8.70 12.48
C TYR A 154 -29.32 -8.42 13.99
N GLU A 155 -29.96 -9.25 14.82
CA GLU A 155 -29.91 -9.18 16.27
C GLU A 155 -28.72 -9.94 16.87
N ASP A 156 -28.01 -10.77 16.06
CA ASP A 156 -26.88 -11.58 16.51
C ASP A 156 -25.57 -11.15 15.85
N HIS A 157 -24.76 -10.46 16.61
CA HIS A 157 -23.43 -10.00 16.19
C HIS A 157 -22.30 -11.00 16.42
N THR A 158 -22.61 -12.22 16.89
CA THR A 158 -21.61 -13.23 17.31
C THR A 158 -20.64 -13.58 16.17
N LEU A 159 -21.13 -13.71 14.93
CA LEU A 159 -20.27 -13.97 13.77
C LEU A 159 -19.28 -12.85 13.55
N LEU A 160 -19.75 -11.58 13.48
CA LEU A 160 -18.89 -10.42 13.25
C LEU A 160 -17.88 -10.24 14.37
N SER A 161 -18.32 -10.38 15.63
CA SER A 161 -17.46 -10.30 16.80
C SER A 161 -16.41 -11.41 16.88
N SER A 162 -16.71 -12.58 16.30
CA SER A 162 -15.75 -13.69 16.24
C SER A 162 -14.73 -13.50 15.12
N ILE A 163 -15.17 -13.04 13.96
CA ILE A 163 -14.29 -12.90 12.78
C ILE A 163 -13.34 -11.69 12.92
N GLN A 164 -13.69 -10.66 13.71
CA GLN A 164 -12.88 -9.45 13.88
C GLN A 164 -11.43 -9.73 14.26
N TYR A 165 -11.17 -10.75 15.09
CA TYR A 165 -9.80 -11.11 15.51
C TYR A 165 -8.97 -11.61 14.33
N PHE A 166 -9.52 -12.52 13.55
CA PHE A 166 -8.84 -13.11 12.38
C PHE A 166 -8.63 -12.06 11.29
N LEU A 167 -9.63 -11.22 11.06
CA LEU A 167 -9.57 -10.13 10.10
C LEU A 167 -8.52 -9.08 10.50
N THR A 168 -8.51 -8.69 11.78
CA THR A 168 -7.52 -7.75 12.31
C THR A 168 -6.09 -8.30 12.15
N ASP A 169 -5.88 -9.58 12.45
CA ASP A 169 -4.55 -10.20 12.31
C ASP A 169 -4.13 -10.30 10.84
N SER A 170 -5.05 -10.62 9.94
CA SER A 170 -4.80 -10.64 8.49
C SER A 170 -4.43 -9.26 7.95
N LEU A 171 -5.18 -8.21 8.30
CA LEU A 171 -4.86 -6.83 7.92
C LEU A 171 -3.49 -6.38 8.43
N LYS A 172 -3.16 -6.72 9.68
CA LYS A 172 -1.84 -6.43 10.25
C LYS A 172 -0.71 -7.24 9.58
N ALA A 173 -0.96 -8.50 9.23
CA ALA A 173 0.02 -9.31 8.53
C ALA A 173 0.35 -8.69 7.17
N LYS A 174 -0.66 -8.24 6.43
CA LYS A 174 -0.50 -7.50 5.17
C LYS A 174 0.31 -6.22 5.35
N GLU A 175 -0.01 -5.42 6.36
CA GLU A 175 0.69 -4.17 6.67
C GLU A 175 2.16 -4.43 7.05
N ARG A 176 2.42 -5.44 7.91
CA ARG A 176 3.78 -5.87 8.27
C ARG A 176 4.56 -6.36 7.06
N LYS A 177 3.95 -7.15 6.17
CA LYS A 177 4.57 -7.65 4.94
C LYS A 177 4.94 -6.50 4.00
N ALA A 178 4.04 -5.55 3.79
CA ALA A 178 4.30 -4.34 3.00
C ALA A 178 5.45 -3.50 3.59
N CYS A 179 5.45 -3.32 4.92
CA CYS A 179 6.52 -2.61 5.63
C CYS A 179 7.88 -3.32 5.50
N LEU A 180 7.91 -4.65 5.69
CA LEU A 180 9.13 -5.45 5.51
C LEU A 180 9.64 -5.39 4.06
N GLN A 181 8.75 -5.46 3.08
CA GLN A 181 9.11 -5.30 1.67
C GLN A 181 9.67 -3.91 1.39
N TYR A 182 9.02 -2.86 1.92
CA TYR A 182 9.52 -1.49 1.80
C TYR A 182 10.92 -1.36 2.40
N MET A 183 11.14 -1.83 3.63
CA MET A 183 12.45 -1.80 4.29
C MET A 183 13.50 -2.66 3.56
N SER A 184 13.08 -3.77 2.97
CA SER A 184 13.98 -4.67 2.21
C SER A 184 14.41 -4.08 0.86
N TYR A 185 13.62 -3.18 0.26
CA TYR A 185 13.83 -2.68 -1.10
C TYR A 185 14.16 -1.19 -1.20
N ARG A 186 14.15 -0.45 -0.09
CA ARG A 186 14.51 0.99 -0.08
C ARG A 186 15.86 1.22 0.62
N ASP A 187 16.59 2.19 0.14
CA ASP A 187 17.82 2.67 0.76
C ASP A 187 17.45 3.65 1.89
N MET A 188 17.95 3.39 3.10
CA MET A 188 17.56 4.13 4.30
C MET A 188 18.01 5.60 4.29
N LEU A 189 19.07 5.93 3.56
CA LEU A 189 19.58 7.30 3.47
C LEU A 189 18.81 8.12 2.42
N THR A 190 18.47 7.51 1.29
CA THR A 190 17.97 8.22 0.11
C THR A 190 16.51 7.97 -0.20
N THR A 191 15.91 6.91 0.36
CA THR A 191 14.57 6.38 0.03
C THR A 191 14.40 5.89 -1.42
N LEU A 192 15.44 5.93 -2.25
CA LEU A 192 15.47 5.25 -3.54
C LEU A 192 15.36 3.73 -3.36
N TYR A 193 15.10 3.01 -4.43
CA TYR A 193 15.29 1.56 -4.39
C TYR A 193 16.75 1.23 -4.08
N ASN A 194 16.96 0.19 -3.25
CA ASN A 194 18.29 -0.27 -2.88
C ASN A 194 18.82 -1.34 -3.85
N ARG A 195 20.04 -1.81 -3.58
CA ARG A 195 20.70 -2.84 -4.38
C ARG A 195 19.90 -4.15 -4.46
N ASN A 196 19.17 -4.54 -3.40
CA ASN A 196 18.37 -5.77 -3.42
C ASN A 196 17.24 -5.68 -4.45
N ARG A 197 16.54 -4.54 -4.51
CA ARG A 197 15.51 -4.31 -5.51
C ARG A 197 16.07 -4.27 -6.93
N TYR A 198 17.24 -3.65 -7.10
CA TYR A 198 17.97 -3.63 -8.37
C TYR A 198 18.27 -5.06 -8.85
N ILE A 199 18.83 -5.93 -7.99
CA ILE A 199 19.10 -7.34 -8.32
C ILE A 199 17.82 -8.09 -8.70
N GLN A 200 16.74 -7.91 -7.92
CA GLN A 200 15.45 -8.53 -8.22
C GLN A 200 14.89 -8.12 -9.59
N VAL A 201 15.07 -6.87 -10.00
CA VAL A 201 14.66 -6.41 -11.33
C VAL A 201 15.47 -7.10 -12.42
N LEU A 202 16.79 -7.27 -12.23
CA LEU A 202 17.62 -7.99 -13.18
C LEU A 202 17.19 -9.45 -13.35
N GLU A 203 16.99 -10.16 -12.23
CA GLU A 203 16.55 -11.56 -12.24
C GLU A 203 15.15 -11.73 -12.86
N GLY A 204 14.22 -10.83 -12.56
CA GLY A 204 12.87 -10.86 -13.10
C GLY A 204 12.78 -10.57 -14.61
N MET A 205 13.78 -9.90 -15.16
CA MET A 205 13.82 -9.55 -16.58
C MET A 205 14.33 -10.66 -17.48
N GLN A 206 15.07 -11.64 -16.96
CA GLN A 206 15.55 -12.80 -17.76
C GLN A 206 14.40 -13.62 -18.37
N ALA A 207 13.17 -13.45 -17.87
CA ALA A 207 11.97 -14.17 -18.31
C ALA A 207 11.04 -13.36 -19.24
N LYS A 208 11.30 -12.07 -19.52
CA LYS A 208 10.37 -11.21 -20.27
C LYS A 208 11.08 -10.50 -21.43
N THR A 209 10.50 -10.59 -22.63
CA THR A 209 10.90 -9.75 -23.77
C THR A 209 10.48 -8.31 -23.45
N VAL A 210 11.45 -7.43 -23.22
CA VAL A 210 11.19 -6.00 -23.00
C VAL A 210 11.34 -5.28 -24.33
N ILE A 211 10.35 -4.48 -24.68
CA ILE A 211 10.28 -3.84 -25.99
C ILE A 211 11.15 -2.56 -25.99
N LYS A 212 10.99 -1.66 -25.03
CA LYS A 212 11.74 -0.40 -24.96
C LYS A 212 12.40 -0.27 -23.60
N THR A 213 13.72 -0.11 -23.58
CA THR A 213 14.45 -0.03 -22.30
C THR A 213 15.47 1.11 -22.32
N GLY A 214 15.37 1.98 -21.33
CA GLY A 214 16.38 3.00 -21.06
C GLY A 214 17.09 2.73 -19.75
N VAL A 215 18.41 2.79 -19.73
CA VAL A 215 19.25 2.68 -18.53
C VAL A 215 20.21 3.85 -18.44
N ALA A 216 20.43 4.35 -17.23
CA ALA A 216 21.48 5.32 -16.96
C ALA A 216 22.25 4.93 -15.69
N TYR A 217 23.56 5.00 -15.74
CA TYR A 217 24.46 4.85 -14.61
C TYR A 217 24.97 6.22 -14.21
N ILE A 218 24.92 6.56 -12.92
CA ILE A 218 25.22 7.89 -12.40
C ILE A 218 26.09 7.76 -11.16
N ASP A 219 27.19 8.53 -11.12
CA ASP A 219 28.14 8.52 -10.02
C ASP A 219 28.45 9.94 -9.57
N ILE A 220 28.52 10.18 -8.25
CA ILE A 220 28.84 11.50 -7.69
C ILE A 220 30.34 11.74 -7.74
N ASN A 221 30.78 12.77 -8.45
CA ASN A 221 32.17 13.15 -8.54
C ASN A 221 32.68 13.78 -7.24
N GLY A 222 33.82 13.30 -6.75
CA GLY A 222 34.54 13.90 -5.63
C GLY A 222 33.90 13.69 -4.25
N LEU A 223 32.97 12.73 -4.07
CA LEU A 223 32.34 12.42 -2.78
C LEU A 223 33.37 12.15 -1.68
N LYS A 224 34.42 11.39 -1.96
CA LYS A 224 35.48 11.10 -1.00
C LYS A 224 36.16 12.37 -0.52
N ARG A 225 36.51 13.29 -1.44
CA ARG A 225 37.10 14.59 -1.08
C ARG A 225 36.20 15.41 -0.17
N VAL A 226 34.89 15.39 -0.41
CA VAL A 226 33.91 16.09 0.45
C VAL A 226 33.89 15.45 1.84
N ASN A 227 33.89 14.12 1.91
CA ASN A 227 33.96 13.40 3.19
C ASN A 227 35.22 13.73 3.97
N ASP A 228 36.38 13.71 3.29
CA ASP A 228 37.69 13.96 3.92
C ASP A 228 37.82 15.40 4.41
N LEU A 229 37.25 16.40 3.73
CA LEU A 229 37.31 17.81 4.07
C LEU A 229 36.24 18.29 5.05
N TYR A 230 35.02 17.73 4.94
CA TYR A 230 33.84 18.28 5.62
C TYR A 230 33.06 17.24 6.45
N GLY A 231 33.60 15.99 6.52
CA GLY A 231 32.98 14.89 7.25
C GLY A 231 31.86 14.18 6.49
N HIS A 232 31.52 12.98 6.97
CA HIS A 232 30.53 12.09 6.34
C HIS A 232 29.15 12.72 6.20
N GLU A 233 28.72 13.56 7.14
CA GLU A 233 27.43 14.26 7.03
C GLU A 233 27.34 15.17 5.79
N ALA A 234 28.48 15.75 5.37
CA ALA A 234 28.51 16.57 4.15
C ALA A 234 28.37 15.70 2.90
N GLY A 235 29.00 14.52 2.88
CA GLY A 235 28.83 13.56 1.81
C GLY A 235 27.40 12.99 1.76
N ASP A 236 26.81 12.67 2.89
CA ASP A 236 25.41 12.20 2.97
C ASP A 236 24.45 13.25 2.40
N ARG A 237 24.68 14.54 2.65
CA ARG A 237 23.89 15.62 2.04
C ARG A 237 23.99 15.65 0.51
N LEU A 238 25.17 15.37 -0.07
CA LEU A 238 25.32 15.25 -1.52
C LEU A 238 24.51 14.06 -2.05
N ILE A 239 24.63 12.91 -1.42
CA ILE A 239 23.92 11.69 -1.78
C ILE A 239 22.39 11.92 -1.72
N ILE A 240 21.88 12.47 -0.62
CA ILE A 240 20.46 12.78 -0.43
C ILE A 240 19.95 13.76 -1.48
N ASN A 241 20.71 14.83 -1.77
CA ASN A 241 20.30 15.84 -2.74
C ASN A 241 20.30 15.30 -4.18
N THR A 242 21.24 14.42 -4.52
CA THR A 242 21.27 13.69 -5.79
C THR A 242 20.02 12.80 -5.92
N ALA A 243 19.74 12.00 -4.90
CA ALA A 243 18.58 11.12 -4.85
C ALA A 243 17.25 11.90 -4.96
N ARG A 244 17.11 13.03 -4.29
CA ARG A 244 15.92 13.89 -4.38
C ARG A 244 15.65 14.39 -5.80
N SER A 245 16.70 14.68 -6.58
CA SER A 245 16.54 15.06 -7.99
C SER A 245 15.99 13.90 -8.83
N MET A 246 16.39 12.66 -8.53
CA MET A 246 15.88 11.47 -9.21
C MET A 246 14.45 11.16 -8.79
N LEU A 247 14.14 11.21 -7.49
CA LEU A 247 12.80 10.97 -6.95
C LEU A 247 11.75 11.92 -7.52
N ALA A 248 12.10 13.17 -7.74
CA ALA A 248 11.19 14.18 -8.29
C ALA A 248 10.74 13.87 -9.74
N ILE A 249 11.56 13.12 -10.51
CA ILE A 249 11.35 12.91 -11.95
C ILE A 249 11.05 11.45 -12.28
N LEU A 250 11.72 10.51 -11.62
CA LEU A 250 11.61 9.06 -11.85
C LEU A 250 11.60 8.27 -10.51
N PRO A 251 10.56 8.45 -9.65
CA PRO A 251 10.54 7.90 -8.30
C PRO A 251 10.58 6.36 -8.24
N GLU A 252 9.97 5.69 -9.23
CA GLU A 252 9.87 4.23 -9.28
C GLU A 252 10.92 3.56 -10.19
N ASN A 253 11.87 4.34 -10.71
CA ASN A 253 12.86 3.87 -11.68
C ASN A 253 14.30 4.12 -11.24
N ALA A 254 14.50 4.64 -10.03
CA ALA A 254 15.80 5.05 -9.52
C ALA A 254 16.28 4.14 -8.38
N TYR A 255 17.52 3.70 -8.48
CA TYR A 255 18.16 2.74 -7.58
C TYR A 255 19.48 3.32 -7.06
N ARG A 256 19.77 3.11 -5.76
CA ARG A 256 21.11 3.31 -5.21
C ARG A 256 21.78 1.94 -5.09
N VAL A 257 22.84 1.72 -5.87
CA VAL A 257 23.51 0.41 -5.97
C VAL A 257 24.84 0.35 -5.25
N GLY A 258 25.42 1.52 -4.95
CA GLY A 258 26.69 1.69 -4.24
C GLY A 258 26.68 2.90 -3.33
N GLY A 259 27.83 3.30 -2.80
CA GLY A 259 27.96 4.48 -1.94
C GLY A 259 27.55 5.77 -2.63
N ASP A 260 28.14 6.04 -3.79
CA ASP A 260 27.93 7.21 -4.67
C ASP A 260 27.32 6.86 -6.02
N GLU A 261 26.93 5.58 -6.21
CA GLU A 261 26.46 5.03 -7.47
C GLU A 261 24.94 4.88 -7.50
N PHE A 262 24.33 5.37 -8.58
CA PHE A 262 22.91 5.30 -8.82
C PHE A 262 22.63 4.75 -10.21
N VAL A 263 21.51 4.06 -10.35
CA VAL A 263 21.05 3.52 -11.62
C VAL A 263 19.61 3.96 -11.87
N LEU A 264 19.30 4.30 -13.11
CA LEU A 264 17.94 4.47 -13.60
C LEU A 264 17.63 3.32 -14.56
N ILE A 265 16.47 2.68 -14.39
CA ILE A 265 15.98 1.64 -15.29
C ILE A 265 14.52 1.97 -15.63
N CYS A 266 14.26 2.26 -16.90
CA CYS A 266 12.92 2.59 -17.38
C CYS A 266 12.52 1.61 -18.49
N PHE A 267 11.36 0.99 -18.32
CA PHE A 267 10.76 0.12 -19.31
C PHE A 267 9.61 0.83 -20.01
N ASP A 268 9.37 0.44 -21.27
CA ASP A 268 8.29 0.94 -22.13
C ASP A 268 8.25 2.48 -22.24
N MET A 269 9.43 3.09 -22.29
CA MET A 269 9.60 4.54 -22.43
C MET A 269 10.34 4.87 -23.72
N ASP A 270 9.82 5.83 -24.48
CA ASP A 270 10.46 6.30 -25.71
C ASP A 270 11.82 6.95 -25.43
N GLU A 271 12.78 6.77 -26.34
CA GLU A 271 14.14 7.27 -26.20
C GLU A 271 14.21 8.77 -25.90
N LYS A 272 13.45 9.58 -26.65
CA LYS A 272 13.44 11.04 -26.48
C LYS A 272 12.96 11.43 -25.09
N VAL A 273 11.92 10.76 -24.59
CA VAL A 273 11.36 10.99 -23.24
C VAL A 273 12.37 10.58 -22.18
N PHE A 274 12.95 9.38 -22.30
CA PHE A 274 13.95 8.89 -21.35
C PHE A 274 15.15 9.83 -21.25
N ARG A 275 15.75 10.18 -22.42
CA ARG A 275 16.92 11.07 -22.45
C ARG A 275 16.60 12.48 -21.94
N SER A 276 15.38 12.98 -22.16
CA SER A 276 14.94 14.26 -21.58
C SER A 276 14.88 14.17 -20.07
N LYS A 277 14.24 13.12 -19.50
CA LYS A 277 14.15 12.93 -18.04
C LYS A 277 15.53 12.77 -17.39
N VAL A 278 16.46 12.06 -18.01
CA VAL A 278 17.84 11.95 -17.50
C VAL A 278 18.53 13.31 -17.52
N ARG A 279 18.35 14.11 -18.58
CA ARG A 279 18.89 15.47 -18.65
C ARG A 279 18.31 16.35 -17.53
N ASP A 280 16.99 16.37 -17.35
CA ASP A 280 16.30 17.13 -16.32
C ASP A 280 16.82 16.77 -14.92
N ILE A 281 17.10 15.48 -14.68
CA ILE A 281 17.74 15.00 -13.43
C ILE A 281 19.14 15.60 -13.28
N CYS A 282 19.98 15.53 -14.33
CA CYS A 282 21.34 16.09 -14.32
C CYS A 282 21.34 17.60 -14.07
N ASP A 283 20.43 18.33 -14.73
CA ASP A 283 20.28 19.78 -14.56
C ASP A 283 19.83 20.13 -13.14
N SER A 284 18.89 19.35 -12.57
CA SER A 284 18.46 19.50 -11.17
C SER A 284 19.60 19.22 -10.17
N ILE A 285 20.47 18.26 -10.46
CA ILE A 285 21.66 17.95 -9.65
C ILE A 285 22.69 19.10 -9.75
N ALA A 286 22.96 19.56 -10.98
CA ALA A 286 23.89 20.66 -11.24
C ALA A 286 23.44 21.97 -10.60
N ALA A 287 22.13 22.28 -10.59
CA ALA A 287 21.55 23.43 -9.90
C ALA A 287 21.86 23.44 -8.39
N LYS A 288 22.07 22.27 -7.79
CA LYS A 288 22.49 22.10 -6.39
C LYS A 288 24.01 22.13 -6.21
N ARG A 289 24.77 22.46 -7.27
CA ARG A 289 26.24 22.50 -7.31
C ARG A 289 26.88 21.14 -7.04
N ILE A 290 26.20 20.05 -7.41
CA ILE A 290 26.72 18.69 -7.35
C ILE A 290 27.17 18.29 -8.75
N SER A 291 28.36 17.72 -8.86
CA SER A 291 28.88 17.16 -10.11
C SER A 291 28.66 15.65 -10.14
N VAL A 292 28.17 15.15 -11.25
CA VAL A 292 27.99 13.72 -11.49
C VAL A 292 28.59 13.32 -12.83
N SER A 293 29.00 12.08 -12.96
CA SER A 293 29.33 11.43 -14.24
C SER A 293 28.20 10.50 -14.62
N VAL A 294 27.81 10.49 -15.91
CA VAL A 294 26.60 9.82 -16.37
C VAL A 294 26.84 9.03 -17.65
N GLY A 295 26.45 7.76 -17.66
CA GLY A 295 26.39 6.95 -18.87
C GLY A 295 24.95 6.58 -19.19
N VAL A 296 24.51 6.77 -20.43
CA VAL A 296 23.11 6.58 -20.86
C VAL A 296 23.04 5.66 -22.07
N VAL A 297 22.25 4.59 -21.95
CA VAL A 297 21.96 3.64 -23.03
C VAL A 297 20.46 3.50 -23.18
N TRP A 298 19.99 3.40 -24.41
CA TRP A 298 18.60 3.11 -24.71
C TRP A 298 18.52 2.14 -25.91
N GLU A 299 17.60 1.20 -25.84
CA GLU A 299 17.34 0.22 -26.88
C GLU A 299 15.83 0.01 -27.08
N GLU A 300 15.41 -0.11 -28.34
CA GLU A 300 14.00 -0.29 -28.70
C GLU A 300 13.50 -1.71 -28.36
N SER A 301 14.37 -2.68 -28.42
CA SER A 301 14.10 -4.07 -28.03
C SER A 301 15.33 -4.64 -27.35
N SER A 302 15.26 -4.82 -26.04
CA SER A 302 16.35 -5.40 -25.28
C SER A 302 15.90 -6.66 -24.57
N SER A 303 16.60 -7.77 -24.87
CA SER A 303 16.55 -9.00 -24.09
C SER A 303 17.69 -9.11 -23.08
N GLU A 304 18.65 -8.16 -23.08
CA GLU A 304 19.91 -8.23 -22.32
C GLU A 304 20.15 -6.96 -21.48
N LEU A 305 19.32 -6.77 -20.45
CA LEU A 305 19.43 -5.62 -19.54
C LEU A 305 20.82 -5.48 -18.92
N GLU A 306 21.47 -6.60 -18.57
CA GLU A 306 22.82 -6.60 -18.00
C GLU A 306 23.86 -6.04 -18.98
N THR A 307 23.73 -6.33 -20.26
CA THR A 307 24.63 -5.78 -21.30
C THR A 307 24.45 -4.28 -21.46
N MET A 308 23.20 -3.80 -21.42
CA MET A 308 22.91 -2.35 -21.44
C MET A 308 23.49 -1.63 -20.23
N LEU A 309 23.35 -2.21 -19.05
CA LEU A 309 23.89 -1.66 -17.80
C LEU A 309 25.40 -1.60 -17.81
N ARG A 310 26.10 -2.65 -18.29
CA ARG A 310 27.56 -2.60 -18.49
C ARG A 310 27.98 -1.49 -19.42
N ARG A 311 27.31 -1.32 -20.56
CA ARG A 311 27.60 -0.24 -21.50
C ARG A 311 27.36 1.14 -20.87
N ALA A 312 26.31 1.29 -20.07
CA ALA A 312 26.04 2.54 -19.36
C ALA A 312 27.12 2.83 -18.33
N ASP A 313 27.58 1.82 -17.59
CA ASP A 313 28.68 1.94 -16.62
C ASP A 313 29.99 2.34 -17.32
N ASP A 314 30.36 1.69 -18.45
CA ASP A 314 31.53 2.04 -19.25
C ASP A 314 31.49 3.50 -19.71
N LEU A 315 30.34 3.99 -20.16
CA LEU A 315 30.16 5.38 -20.57
C LEU A 315 30.30 6.34 -19.37
N MET A 316 29.70 6.05 -18.24
CA MET A 316 29.83 6.81 -17.00
C MET A 316 31.30 6.87 -16.53
N TYR A 317 31.99 5.72 -16.54
CA TYR A 317 33.40 5.67 -16.16
C TYR A 317 34.30 6.50 -17.11
N ALA A 318 34.04 6.48 -18.41
CA ALA A 318 34.74 7.31 -19.38
C ALA A 318 34.52 8.83 -19.11
N GLU A 319 33.33 9.22 -18.71
CA GLU A 319 33.02 10.60 -18.29
C GLU A 319 33.73 10.97 -16.98
N LYS A 320 33.70 10.06 -16.00
CA LYS A 320 34.37 10.20 -14.70
C LYS A 320 35.88 10.39 -14.87
N LYS A 321 36.53 9.65 -15.78
CA LYS A 321 37.94 9.80 -16.10
C LYS A 321 38.25 11.19 -16.65
N LYS A 322 37.47 11.71 -17.60
CA LYS A 322 37.62 13.07 -18.14
C LYS A 322 37.45 14.15 -17.07
N TYR A 323 36.52 13.93 -16.13
CA TYR A 323 36.33 14.85 -15.01
C TYR A 323 37.59 14.96 -14.16
N TYR A 324 38.23 13.85 -13.78
CA TYR A 324 39.44 13.85 -12.97
C TYR A 324 40.68 14.33 -13.72
N GLU A 325 40.80 14.07 -15.02
CA GLU A 325 41.85 14.66 -15.88
C GLU A 325 41.83 16.19 -15.87
N LYS A 326 40.60 16.77 -15.82
CA LYS A 326 40.41 18.24 -15.83
C LYS A 326 40.55 18.87 -14.45
N HIS A 327 40.19 18.18 -13.37
CA HIS A 327 40.07 18.76 -12.03
C HIS A 327 41.14 18.22 -11.05
N GLY A 328 42.05 17.41 -11.52
CA GLY A 328 43.08 16.73 -10.72
C GLY A 328 42.52 15.44 -10.05
N THR A 329 43.39 14.45 -9.98
CA THR A 329 43.14 13.23 -9.17
C THR A 329 43.08 13.57 -7.70
N MET A 330 42.26 12.84 -6.96
CA MET A 330 42.21 12.85 -5.49
C MET A 330 43.56 12.69 -4.85
#